data_4e2b86673be506307fc235d93b5b16d4
#
_entry.id   4e2b86673be506307fc235d93b5b16d4
#
_cell.length_a   1.000
_cell.length_b   1.000
_cell.length_c   1.000
_cell.angle_alpha   90.00
_cell.angle_beta   90.00
_cell.angle_gamma   90.00
#
_symmetry.space_group_name_H-M   'P 1'
#
loop_
_entity.id
_entity.type
_entity.pdbx_description
1 polymer ?
#
loop_
_entity_poly.entity_id
_entity_poly.type
_entity_poly.pdbx_seq_one_letter_code
_entity_poly.pdbx_strand_id
1 'polypeptide(L)'
;MRFWFFGILFTWGIGLFGQLSTTGDVQLRWGESKNHFNYTETLLNLNANWGRTFSWLQFEFSDPPELGKRISGLRKIRIEYRGERTQIEVGDLYKIWGRGLILNQLDDQAIDLDNGLTGVGFTYQTKRFQGQIIAGNQDIYKSTNLVLGFNDRIPNYTMHHSLFGVDLLKHFPSSSLGYSFLQSRERHPIPFNQYYQPDTLPLVHRLQSLRIEMIKSRFDTYLEYVTKTTHESYQSVDFFGTGFTRK
;
A
#
# COMPACT_ATOMS: atom_id res chain seq x y z
N MET A 1 -29.44 -19.23 -9.38
CA MET A 1 -30.01 -18.38 -10.46
C MET A 1 -29.54 -16.90 -10.41
N ARG A 2 -28.35 -16.59 -9.88
CA ARG A 2 -27.87 -15.21 -9.71
C ARG A 2 -26.61 -14.82 -10.55
N PHE A 3 -26.02 -15.76 -11.25
CA PHE A 3 -24.79 -15.55 -12.02
C PHE A 3 -24.99 -15.07 -13.47
N TRP A 4 -26.19 -15.17 -14.02
CA TRP A 4 -26.47 -14.80 -15.42
C TRP A 4 -26.61 -13.27 -15.65
N PHE A 5 -26.95 -12.51 -14.61
CA PHE A 5 -27.14 -11.07 -14.76
C PHE A 5 -25.83 -10.29 -14.90
N PHE A 6 -24.74 -10.78 -14.32
CA PHE A 6 -23.41 -10.15 -14.45
C PHE A 6 -22.80 -10.38 -15.84
N GLY A 7 -23.03 -11.52 -16.46
CA GLY A 7 -22.53 -11.82 -17.79
C GLY A 7 -23.17 -10.96 -18.89
N ILE A 8 -24.46 -10.66 -18.76
CA ILE A 8 -25.22 -9.87 -19.77
C ILE A 8 -24.82 -8.38 -19.70
N LEU A 9 -24.60 -7.83 -18.52
CA LEU A 9 -24.12 -6.45 -18.37
C LEU A 9 -22.70 -6.26 -18.93
N PHE A 10 -21.86 -7.28 -18.85
CA PHE A 10 -20.50 -7.25 -19.39
C PHE A 10 -20.46 -7.29 -20.92
N THR A 11 -21.40 -8.04 -21.55
CA THR A 11 -21.44 -8.17 -23.02
C THR A 11 -22.05 -6.97 -23.73
N TRP A 12 -22.92 -6.20 -23.08
CA TRP A 12 -23.53 -5.00 -23.67
C TRP A 12 -22.59 -3.77 -23.65
N GLY A 13 -21.59 -3.76 -22.79
CA GLY A 13 -20.58 -2.68 -22.71
C GLY A 13 -19.47 -2.80 -23.74
N ILE A 14 -19.24 -3.98 -24.31
CA ILE A 14 -18.09 -4.26 -25.20
C ILE A 14 -18.25 -3.66 -26.61
N GLY A 15 -19.48 -3.34 -27.01
CA GLY A 15 -19.79 -2.89 -28.40
C GLY A 15 -19.47 -1.44 -28.72
N LEU A 16 -19.13 -0.59 -27.76
CA LEU A 16 -19.17 0.86 -27.98
C LEU A 16 -17.85 1.63 -27.86
N PHE A 17 -16.80 1.12 -27.17
CA PHE A 17 -15.61 1.95 -26.97
C PHE A 17 -14.31 1.15 -26.82
N GLY A 18 -13.48 1.14 -27.85
CA GLY A 18 -12.09 0.77 -27.76
C GLY A 18 -11.80 -0.74 -27.72
N GLN A 19 -10.64 -1.11 -28.22
CA GLN A 19 -10.16 -2.49 -28.19
C GLN A 19 -9.76 -2.87 -26.74
N LEU A 20 -10.39 -3.91 -26.19
CA LEU A 20 -9.95 -4.52 -24.93
C LEU A 20 -8.64 -5.28 -25.18
N SER A 21 -7.59 -4.93 -24.47
CA SER A 21 -6.33 -5.66 -24.45
C SER A 21 -6.13 -6.29 -23.08
N THR A 22 -5.89 -7.59 -23.05
CA THR A 22 -5.63 -8.33 -21.81
C THR A 22 -4.25 -8.98 -21.88
N THR A 23 -3.54 -8.94 -20.75
CA THR A 23 -2.26 -9.65 -20.57
C THR A 23 -2.24 -10.29 -19.20
N GLY A 24 -1.48 -11.36 -19.04
CA GLY A 24 -1.33 -12.01 -17.75
C GLY A 24 -0.03 -12.79 -17.68
N ASP A 25 0.42 -13.03 -16.46
CA ASP A 25 1.54 -13.90 -16.15
C ASP A 25 1.20 -14.79 -14.96
N VAL A 26 1.85 -15.95 -14.93
CA VAL A 26 1.74 -16.90 -13.83
C VAL A 26 3.15 -17.18 -13.30
N GLN A 27 3.31 -17.07 -12.01
CA GLN A 27 4.52 -17.43 -11.29
C GLN A 27 4.23 -18.61 -10.39
N LEU A 28 5.04 -19.64 -10.49
CA LEU A 28 4.97 -20.83 -9.66
C LEU A 28 6.26 -20.92 -8.85
N ARG A 29 6.12 -21.09 -7.54
CA ARG A 29 7.22 -21.32 -6.62
C ARG A 29 6.93 -22.54 -5.79
N TRP A 30 7.90 -23.40 -5.64
CA TRP A 30 7.81 -24.54 -4.75
C TRP A 30 9.20 -24.87 -4.23
N GLY A 31 9.27 -25.41 -3.06
CA GLY A 31 10.54 -25.80 -2.48
C GLY A 31 10.42 -26.41 -1.10
N GLU A 32 11.58 -26.77 -0.56
CA GLU A 32 11.75 -27.26 0.79
C GLU A 32 12.71 -26.35 1.54
N SER A 33 12.29 -25.85 2.69
CA SER A 33 13.17 -25.08 3.56
C SER A 33 14.01 -26.01 4.44
N LYS A 34 15.10 -25.49 5.04
CA LYS A 34 16.05 -26.25 5.88
C LYS A 34 15.45 -27.05 7.03
N ASN A 35 14.20 -26.79 7.40
CA ASN A 35 13.51 -27.49 8.48
C ASN A 35 12.44 -28.47 7.98
N HIS A 36 12.59 -28.98 6.76
CA HIS A 36 11.61 -29.85 6.09
C HIS A 36 10.22 -29.23 5.91
N PHE A 37 10.20 -27.91 5.80
CA PHE A 37 8.98 -27.17 5.50
C PHE A 37 8.83 -27.08 3.98
N ASN A 38 7.83 -27.76 3.44
CA ASN A 38 7.50 -27.69 2.02
C ASN A 38 6.57 -26.53 1.77
N TYR A 39 6.81 -25.76 0.72
CA TYR A 39 5.96 -24.65 0.33
C TYR A 39 5.58 -24.71 -1.14
N THR A 40 4.41 -24.18 -1.44
CA THR A 40 3.90 -24.04 -2.81
C THR A 40 3.15 -22.72 -2.92
N GLU A 41 3.55 -21.90 -3.86
CA GLU A 41 2.94 -20.61 -4.14
C GLU A 41 2.65 -20.46 -5.62
N THR A 42 1.45 -20.01 -5.94
CA THR A 42 1.02 -19.67 -7.30
C THR A 42 0.54 -18.24 -7.31
N LEU A 43 1.17 -17.40 -8.12
CA LEU A 43 0.73 -16.04 -8.37
C LEU A 43 0.21 -15.93 -9.80
N LEU A 44 -1.00 -15.39 -9.95
CA LEU A 44 -1.59 -15.06 -11.24
C LEU A 44 -1.84 -13.56 -11.31
N ASN A 45 -1.18 -12.88 -12.23
CA ASN A 45 -1.41 -11.48 -12.53
C ASN A 45 -2.23 -11.36 -13.81
N LEU A 46 -3.28 -10.57 -13.78
CA LEU A 46 -4.13 -10.25 -14.92
C LEU A 46 -4.21 -8.74 -15.08
N ASN A 47 -3.94 -8.27 -16.29
CA ASN A 47 -4.07 -6.87 -16.66
C ASN A 47 -5.09 -6.74 -17.77
N ALA A 48 -5.93 -5.71 -17.70
CA ALA A 48 -6.85 -5.38 -18.76
C ALA A 48 -6.81 -3.86 -19.02
N ASN A 49 -6.72 -3.50 -20.30
CA ASN A 49 -6.77 -2.12 -20.79
C ASN A 49 -8.00 -1.94 -21.65
N TRP A 50 -8.81 -0.96 -21.31
CA TRP A 50 -9.98 -0.60 -22.08
C TRP A 50 -10.07 0.92 -22.23
N GLY A 51 -9.68 1.40 -23.40
CA GLY A 51 -9.63 2.83 -23.67
C GLY A 51 -8.69 3.58 -22.70
N ARG A 52 -9.29 4.38 -21.81
CA ARG A 52 -8.56 5.14 -20.78
C ARG A 52 -8.53 4.45 -19.42
N THR A 53 -9.08 3.25 -19.32
CA THR A 53 -9.15 2.49 -18.08
C THR A 53 -8.16 1.33 -18.12
N PHE A 54 -7.38 1.21 -17.07
CA PHE A 54 -6.50 0.09 -16.80
C PHE A 54 -6.99 -0.62 -15.53
N SER A 55 -6.99 -1.95 -15.53
CA SER A 55 -7.23 -2.75 -14.34
C SER A 55 -6.15 -3.80 -14.16
N TRP A 56 -5.77 -4.03 -12.92
CA TRP A 56 -4.85 -5.06 -12.49
C TRP A 56 -5.46 -5.88 -11.37
N LEU A 57 -5.41 -7.20 -11.52
CA LEU A 57 -5.87 -8.19 -10.57
C LEU A 57 -4.72 -9.15 -10.29
N GLN A 58 -4.47 -9.43 -9.02
CA GLN A 58 -3.51 -10.43 -8.60
C GLN A 58 -4.21 -11.45 -7.71
N PHE A 59 -4.12 -12.72 -8.13
CA PHE A 59 -4.56 -13.85 -7.33
C PHE A 59 -3.33 -14.56 -6.78
N GLU A 60 -3.44 -15.02 -5.54
CA GLU A 60 -2.43 -15.83 -4.89
C GLU A 60 -3.08 -17.07 -4.30
N PHE A 61 -2.40 -18.20 -4.50
CA PHE A 61 -2.71 -19.47 -3.89
C PHE A 61 -1.43 -20.00 -3.26
N SER A 62 -1.32 -19.84 -1.96
CA SER A 62 -0.15 -20.25 -1.17
C SER A 62 -0.56 -21.24 -0.09
N ASP A 63 -0.01 -22.48 -0.16
CA ASP A 63 -0.38 -23.54 0.77
C ASP A 63 0.76 -24.56 0.98
N PRO A 64 1.56 -24.40 2.01
CA PRO A 64 1.81 -23.17 2.75
C PRO A 64 2.68 -22.20 1.97
N PRO A 65 2.72 -20.90 2.30
CA PRO A 65 3.63 -19.94 1.70
C PRO A 65 5.08 -20.17 2.17
N GLU A 66 6.06 -19.75 1.37
CA GLU A 66 7.46 -19.71 1.80
C GLU A 66 7.63 -18.70 2.94
N LEU A 67 7.06 -17.54 2.78
CA LEU A 67 7.05 -16.44 3.74
C LEU A 67 5.63 -15.92 3.89
N GLY A 68 5.36 -15.27 5.02
CA GLY A 68 4.17 -14.50 5.21
C GLY A 68 2.90 -15.27 5.55
N LYS A 69 1.80 -14.74 5.12
CA LYS A 69 0.45 -15.24 5.41
C LYS A 69 -0.05 -16.11 4.26
N ARG A 70 -0.72 -17.22 4.61
CA ARG A 70 -1.46 -18.02 3.62
C ARG A 70 -2.56 -17.18 2.96
N ILE A 71 -2.56 -17.17 1.64
CA ILE A 71 -3.56 -16.50 0.82
C ILE A 71 -4.16 -17.52 -0.15
N SER A 72 -5.47 -17.46 -0.35
CA SER A 72 -6.16 -18.29 -1.33
C SER A 72 -7.24 -17.45 -2.00
N GLY A 73 -6.94 -16.91 -3.18
CA GLY A 73 -7.86 -16.10 -3.97
C GLY A 73 -7.32 -14.73 -4.36
N LEU A 74 -8.22 -13.77 -4.45
CA LEU A 74 -7.86 -12.39 -4.84
C LEU A 74 -7.02 -11.74 -3.74
N ARG A 75 -5.76 -11.39 -4.08
CA ARG A 75 -4.82 -10.70 -3.22
C ARG A 75 -4.91 -9.19 -3.39
N LYS A 76 -4.89 -8.74 -4.66
CA LYS A 76 -4.84 -7.31 -4.99
C LYS A 76 -5.73 -6.97 -6.16
N ILE A 77 -6.26 -5.75 -6.12
CA ILE A 77 -7.04 -5.17 -7.20
C ILE A 77 -6.71 -3.69 -7.34
N ARG A 78 -6.48 -3.24 -8.57
CA ARG A 78 -6.36 -1.82 -8.89
C ARG A 78 -7.11 -1.50 -10.17
N ILE A 79 -7.87 -0.43 -10.12
CA ILE A 79 -8.52 0.18 -11.28
C ILE A 79 -7.99 1.60 -11.41
N GLU A 80 -7.58 1.96 -12.62
CA GLU A 80 -6.99 3.24 -12.92
C GLU A 80 -7.66 3.86 -14.14
N TYR A 81 -8.10 5.10 -14.02
CA TYR A 81 -8.59 5.90 -15.14
C TYR A 81 -7.56 6.99 -15.49
N ARG A 82 -7.15 7.04 -16.76
CA ARG A 82 -6.16 7.97 -17.31
C ARG A 82 -6.81 8.99 -18.22
N GLY A 83 -7.04 10.20 -17.69
CA GLY A 83 -7.42 11.36 -18.49
C GLY A 83 -6.18 12.01 -19.14
N GLU A 84 -6.37 13.13 -19.80
CA GLU A 84 -5.25 13.87 -20.43
C GLU A 84 -4.29 14.48 -19.41
N ARG A 85 -4.83 14.93 -18.27
CA ARG A 85 -4.07 15.59 -17.20
C ARG A 85 -4.38 15.02 -15.82
N THR A 86 -5.28 14.06 -15.77
CA THR A 86 -5.79 13.50 -14.51
C THR A 86 -5.65 11.99 -14.53
N GLN A 87 -5.32 11.43 -13.38
CA GLN A 87 -5.33 10.00 -13.15
C GLN A 87 -6.06 9.74 -11.85
N ILE A 88 -6.99 8.80 -11.87
CA ILE A 88 -7.73 8.35 -10.69
C ILE A 88 -7.42 6.87 -10.51
N GLU A 89 -7.05 6.49 -9.32
CA GLU A 89 -6.71 5.12 -8.96
C GLU A 89 -7.57 4.67 -7.77
N VAL A 90 -8.06 3.45 -7.81
CA VAL A 90 -8.85 2.85 -6.73
C VAL A 90 -8.37 1.40 -6.53
N GLY A 91 -8.21 1.01 -5.27
CA GLY A 91 -7.71 -0.32 -4.88
C GLY A 91 -6.30 -0.25 -4.32
N ASP A 92 -5.43 -1.17 -4.72
CA ASP A 92 -4.07 -1.27 -4.20
C ASP A 92 -3.13 -0.29 -4.89
N LEU A 93 -2.62 0.66 -4.12
CA LEU A 93 -1.78 1.77 -4.58
C LEU A 93 -0.36 1.61 -4.06
N TYR A 94 0.60 1.92 -4.94
CA TYR A 94 2.03 1.95 -4.62
C TYR A 94 2.60 3.28 -5.08
N LYS A 95 2.95 4.14 -4.14
CA LYS A 95 3.44 5.49 -4.41
C LYS A 95 4.80 5.73 -3.77
N ILE A 96 5.65 6.45 -4.49
CA ILE A 96 6.92 6.95 -3.98
C ILE A 96 6.93 8.45 -4.19
N TRP A 97 7.13 9.21 -3.11
CA TRP A 97 7.23 10.67 -3.19
C TRP A 97 8.67 11.13 -2.95
N GLY A 98 9.16 12.00 -3.82
CA GLY A 98 10.56 12.39 -3.81
C GLY A 98 11.48 11.18 -3.99
N ARG A 99 12.44 11.03 -3.08
CA ARG A 99 13.31 9.83 -3.01
C ARG A 99 12.86 8.81 -1.96
N GLY A 100 11.58 8.85 -1.60
CA GLY A 100 10.98 7.89 -0.68
C GLY A 100 11.17 8.19 0.80
N LEU A 101 11.63 9.38 1.18
CA LEU A 101 11.84 9.73 2.59
C LEU A 101 10.52 9.92 3.35
N ILE A 102 9.46 10.37 2.68
CA ILE A 102 8.16 10.59 3.29
C ILE A 102 7.16 9.47 2.99
N LEU A 103 7.18 8.95 1.77
CA LEU A 103 6.35 7.85 1.33
C LEU A 103 7.13 6.99 0.34
N ASN A 104 7.29 5.71 0.69
CA ASN A 104 7.93 4.70 -0.14
C ASN A 104 7.13 3.40 -0.02
N GLN A 105 6.23 3.18 -0.96
CA GLN A 105 5.36 2.00 -0.99
C GLN A 105 5.83 1.05 -2.08
N LEU A 106 6.02 -0.21 -1.70
CA LEU A 106 6.47 -1.27 -2.60
C LEU A 106 5.86 -2.62 -2.20
N ASP A 107 5.84 -3.53 -3.14
CA ASP A 107 5.56 -4.94 -2.95
C ASP A 107 6.80 -5.73 -3.35
N ASP A 108 7.46 -6.35 -2.40
CA ASP A 108 8.61 -7.22 -2.61
C ASP A 108 8.31 -8.60 -2.03
N GLN A 109 7.92 -9.52 -2.91
CA GLN A 109 7.55 -10.87 -2.52
C GLN A 109 8.73 -11.73 -2.11
N ALA A 110 9.96 -11.36 -2.47
CA ALA A 110 11.13 -12.11 -2.07
C ALA A 110 11.39 -12.03 -0.56
N ILE A 111 10.94 -10.96 0.07
CA ILE A 111 11.08 -10.73 1.51
C ILE A 111 9.73 -10.60 2.23
N ASP A 112 8.63 -10.92 1.54
CA ASP A 112 7.25 -10.77 2.03
C ASP A 112 6.97 -9.36 2.60
N LEU A 113 7.47 -8.35 1.91
CA LEU A 113 7.21 -6.96 2.25
C LEU A 113 6.18 -6.38 1.30
N ASP A 114 5.00 -6.11 1.84
CA ASP A 114 3.95 -5.37 1.16
C ASP A 114 3.51 -4.22 2.06
N ASN A 115 3.84 -3.00 1.63
CA ASN A 115 3.44 -1.78 2.30
C ASN A 115 2.57 -0.88 1.39
N GLY A 116 1.85 -1.49 0.45
CA GLY A 116 0.85 -0.84 -0.39
C GLY A 116 -0.33 -0.28 0.41
N LEU A 117 -1.05 0.63 -0.19
CA LEU A 117 -2.22 1.29 0.37
C LEU A 117 -3.47 0.83 -0.39
N THR A 118 -4.44 0.24 0.29
CA THR A 118 -5.75 0.00 -0.29
C THR A 118 -6.62 1.24 -0.10
N GLY A 119 -6.94 1.93 -1.20
CA GLY A 119 -7.62 3.21 -1.11
C GLY A 119 -7.87 3.88 -2.44
N VAL A 120 -7.77 5.20 -2.44
CA VAL A 120 -7.96 6.04 -3.62
C VAL A 120 -6.78 6.98 -3.82
N GLY A 121 -6.43 7.17 -5.07
CA GLY A 121 -5.40 8.11 -5.52
C GLY A 121 -5.93 9.04 -6.60
N PHE A 122 -5.53 10.28 -6.54
CA PHE A 122 -5.78 11.27 -7.57
C PHE A 122 -4.47 11.96 -7.93
N THR A 123 -4.17 12.02 -9.22
CA THR A 123 -3.02 12.75 -9.75
C THR A 123 -3.49 13.75 -10.80
N TYR A 124 -3.02 14.99 -10.69
CA TYR A 124 -3.16 16.01 -11.70
C TYR A 124 -1.78 16.42 -12.20
N GLN A 125 -1.56 16.40 -13.51
CA GLN A 125 -0.25 16.67 -14.10
C GLN A 125 -0.35 17.60 -15.30
N THR A 126 0.52 18.58 -15.30
CA THR A 126 0.78 19.49 -16.44
C THR A 126 2.27 19.56 -16.72
N LYS A 127 2.69 20.27 -17.76
CA LYS A 127 4.14 20.48 -18.04
C LYS A 127 4.89 21.18 -16.91
N ARG A 128 4.18 21.96 -16.05
CA ARG A 128 4.81 22.79 -15.02
C ARG A 128 4.42 22.43 -13.60
N PHE A 129 3.42 21.58 -13.43
CA PHE A 129 2.88 21.26 -12.11
C PHE A 129 2.37 19.83 -12.06
N GLN A 130 2.67 19.15 -10.97
CA GLN A 130 2.09 17.86 -10.60
C GLN A 130 1.56 17.93 -9.18
N GLY A 131 0.35 17.46 -8.99
CA GLY A 131 -0.27 17.29 -7.67
C GLY A 131 -0.78 15.87 -7.52
N GLN A 132 -0.56 15.27 -6.37
CA GLN A 132 -1.05 13.95 -6.01
C GLN A 132 -1.76 14.00 -4.67
N ILE A 133 -2.85 13.28 -4.54
CA ILE A 133 -3.58 13.07 -3.29
C ILE A 133 -3.81 11.58 -3.14
N ILE A 134 -3.58 11.05 -1.94
CA ILE A 134 -3.89 9.66 -1.62
C ILE A 134 -4.63 9.57 -0.29
N ALA A 135 -5.52 8.60 -0.18
CA ALA A 135 -6.20 8.26 1.07
C ALA A 135 -6.54 6.77 1.09
N GLY A 136 -6.36 6.11 2.21
CA GLY A 136 -6.71 4.69 2.35
C GLY A 136 -6.18 4.06 3.62
N ASN A 137 -6.22 2.73 3.63
CA ASN A 137 -5.75 1.91 4.73
C ASN A 137 -4.64 0.97 4.26
N GLN A 138 -3.76 0.62 5.19
CA GLN A 138 -2.64 -0.25 4.97
C GLN A 138 -2.50 -1.19 6.15
N ASP A 139 -2.28 -2.47 5.86
CA ASP A 139 -1.99 -3.48 6.86
C ASP A 139 -0.56 -3.98 6.66
N ILE A 140 0.30 -3.75 7.64
CA ILE A 140 1.69 -4.22 7.62
C ILE A 140 1.85 -5.38 8.58
N TYR A 141 2.23 -6.54 8.06
CA TYR A 141 2.55 -7.71 8.85
C TYR A 141 4.00 -7.60 9.36
N LYS A 142 4.14 -7.70 10.68
CA LYS A 142 5.44 -7.65 11.36
C LYS A 142 5.81 -9.01 11.90
N SER A 143 6.95 -9.52 11.46
CA SER A 143 7.54 -10.79 11.88
C SER A 143 6.64 -12.00 11.65
N THR A 144 7.06 -12.91 10.84
CA THR A 144 6.44 -14.21 10.71
C THR A 144 7.33 -15.26 11.38
N ASN A 145 6.77 -16.05 12.27
CA ASN A 145 7.47 -17.16 12.89
C ASN A 145 6.95 -18.46 12.33
N LEU A 146 7.87 -19.40 12.09
CA LEU A 146 7.49 -20.79 11.84
C LEU A 146 7.02 -21.37 13.17
N VAL A 147 5.76 -21.79 13.25
CA VAL A 147 5.23 -22.47 14.42
C VAL A 147 5.56 -23.95 14.29
N LEU A 148 6.31 -24.50 15.27
CA LEU A 148 6.65 -25.92 15.30
C LEU A 148 5.40 -26.79 15.28
N GLY A 149 5.32 -27.72 14.32
CA GLY A 149 4.16 -28.59 14.13
C GLY A 149 3.06 -28.06 13.20
N PHE A 150 3.23 -26.83 12.67
CA PHE A 150 2.35 -26.26 11.66
C PHE A 150 3.20 -25.85 10.45
N ASN A 151 2.68 -26.10 9.27
CA ASN A 151 3.33 -25.72 8.02
C ASN A 151 3.07 -24.26 7.63
N ASP A 152 2.29 -23.53 8.41
CA ASP A 152 1.97 -22.13 8.14
C ASP A 152 2.83 -21.17 8.96
N ARG A 153 3.26 -20.08 8.35
CA ARG A 153 3.87 -18.95 9.04
C ARG A 153 2.77 -17.99 9.44
N ILE A 154 2.71 -17.68 10.72
CA ILE A 154 1.72 -16.76 11.27
C ILE A 154 2.40 -15.43 11.58
N PRO A 155 1.91 -14.30 11.07
CA PRO A 155 2.40 -12.98 11.47
C PRO A 155 2.24 -12.80 12.98
N ASN A 156 3.28 -12.31 13.66
CA ASN A 156 3.20 -12.07 15.10
C ASN A 156 2.14 -11.03 15.43
N TYR A 157 2.07 -9.98 14.63
CA TYR A 157 1.03 -8.96 14.72
C TYR A 157 0.89 -8.16 13.43
N THR A 158 -0.28 -7.58 13.26
CA THR A 158 -0.59 -6.70 12.13
C THR A 158 -0.69 -5.26 12.62
N MET A 159 0.00 -4.36 11.96
CA MET A 159 -0.11 -2.93 12.18
C MET A 159 -1.10 -2.36 11.18
N HIS A 160 -2.15 -1.72 11.69
CA HIS A 160 -3.16 -1.07 10.85
C HIS A 160 -2.85 0.41 10.74
N HIS A 161 -2.69 0.90 9.51
CA HIS A 161 -2.46 2.30 9.23
C HIS A 161 -3.63 2.87 8.42
N SER A 162 -4.09 4.06 8.79
CA SER A 162 -4.92 4.89 7.92
C SER A 162 -4.07 6.06 7.44
N LEU A 163 -3.92 6.20 6.12
CA LEU A 163 -3.07 7.21 5.51
C LEU A 163 -3.90 8.25 4.75
N PHE A 164 -3.46 9.49 4.87
CA PHE A 164 -3.85 10.58 4.00
C PHE A 164 -2.63 11.40 3.63
N GLY A 165 -2.46 11.71 2.35
CA GLY A 165 -1.31 12.48 1.92
C GLY A 165 -1.55 13.33 0.69
N VAL A 166 -0.73 14.37 0.56
CA VAL A 166 -0.68 15.29 -0.58
C VAL A 166 0.75 15.51 -0.97
N ASP A 167 1.03 15.44 -2.28
CA ASP A 167 2.32 15.74 -2.88
C ASP A 167 2.16 16.75 -4.00
N LEU A 168 2.91 17.83 -3.94
CA LEU A 168 2.89 18.93 -4.91
C LEU A 168 4.30 19.14 -5.46
N LEU A 169 4.41 19.22 -6.79
CA LEU A 169 5.67 19.45 -7.47
C LEU A 169 5.50 20.51 -8.55
N LYS A 170 6.31 21.56 -8.50
CA LYS A 170 6.36 22.60 -9.50
C LYS A 170 7.68 22.56 -10.26
N HIS A 171 7.58 22.48 -11.58
CA HIS A 171 8.74 22.48 -12.48
C HIS A 171 9.03 23.89 -13.01
N PHE A 172 10.30 24.22 -13.01
CA PHE A 172 10.90 25.39 -13.65
C PHE A 172 11.85 24.91 -14.77
N PRO A 173 12.38 25.78 -15.63
CA PRO A 173 13.21 25.33 -16.76
C PRO A 173 14.44 24.49 -16.38
N SER A 174 15.05 24.74 -15.22
CA SER A 174 16.26 24.04 -14.75
C SER A 174 16.17 23.55 -13.30
N SER A 175 15.00 23.60 -12.70
CA SER A 175 14.83 23.19 -11.31
C SER A 175 13.39 22.73 -11.06
N SER A 176 13.19 22.04 -9.94
CA SER A 176 11.86 21.75 -9.43
C SER A 176 11.79 21.99 -7.92
N LEU A 177 10.61 22.37 -7.45
CA LEU A 177 10.31 22.59 -6.05
C LEU A 177 9.14 21.68 -5.69
N GLY A 178 9.31 20.86 -4.66
CA GLY A 178 8.29 19.93 -4.17
C GLY A 178 7.97 20.16 -2.71
N TYR A 179 6.71 19.95 -2.36
CA TYR A 179 6.21 19.89 -1.00
C TYR A 179 5.32 18.67 -0.82
N SER A 180 5.55 17.93 0.26
CA SER A 180 4.69 16.79 0.60
C SER A 180 4.21 16.89 2.04
N PHE A 181 2.99 16.46 2.26
CA PHE A 181 2.38 16.26 3.56
C PHE A 181 1.80 14.85 3.64
N LEU A 182 2.11 14.13 4.71
CA LEU A 182 1.57 12.80 4.99
C LEU A 182 1.12 12.73 6.44
N GLN A 183 -0.12 12.28 6.66
CA GLN A 183 -0.62 11.90 7.96
C GLN A 183 -0.91 10.41 7.98
N SER A 184 -0.31 9.71 8.93
CA SER A 184 -0.58 8.30 9.20
C SER A 184 -1.15 8.16 10.60
N ARG A 185 -2.25 7.44 10.72
CA ARG A 185 -2.82 7.01 11.99
C ARG A 185 -2.60 5.52 12.11
N GLU A 186 -1.74 5.15 13.03
CA GLU A 186 -1.34 3.78 13.26
C GLU A 186 -2.03 3.23 14.49
N ARG A 187 -2.45 1.96 14.43
CA ARG A 187 -2.98 1.22 15.56
C ARG A 187 -2.14 -0.01 15.78
N HIS A 188 -1.51 -0.09 16.93
CA HIS A 188 -0.78 -1.26 17.36
C HIS A 188 -1.62 -2.10 18.27
N PRO A 189 -1.65 -3.43 18.12
CA PRO A 189 -2.03 -4.27 19.22
C PRO A 189 -0.93 -4.14 20.29
N ILE A 190 -1.31 -3.75 21.49
CA ILE A 190 -0.37 -3.69 22.62
C ILE A 190 -0.01 -5.12 23.00
N PRO A 191 1.28 -5.48 23.05
CA PRO A 191 1.66 -6.77 23.60
C PRO A 191 1.32 -6.80 25.10
N PHE A 192 0.57 -7.76 25.64
CA PHE A 192 -0.21 -7.83 26.72
C PHE A 192 0.07 -8.45 27.99
N ASN A 193 -0.30 -7.94 28.91
CA ASN A 193 -0.63 -8.48 30.21
C ASN A 193 -1.86 -9.41 30.11
N GLN A 194 -1.80 -10.61 30.65
CA GLN A 194 -2.79 -11.69 30.49
C GLN A 194 -4.24 -11.36 30.94
N TYR A 195 -4.49 -10.17 31.45
CA TYR A 195 -5.75 -9.80 32.08
C TYR A 195 -6.58 -8.73 31.36
N TYR A 196 -6.06 -8.14 30.28
CA TYR A 196 -6.78 -7.07 29.59
C TYR A 196 -6.86 -7.28 28.09
N GLN A 197 -8.01 -6.96 27.51
CA GLN A 197 -8.15 -6.90 26.04
C GLN A 197 -7.16 -5.88 25.48
N PRO A 198 -6.53 -6.17 24.33
CA PRO A 198 -5.56 -5.27 23.73
C PRO A 198 -6.24 -3.97 23.35
N ASP A 199 -6.04 -2.92 24.13
CA ASP A 199 -6.36 -1.58 23.69
C ASP A 199 -5.34 -1.18 22.63
N THR A 200 -5.84 -0.87 21.45
CA THR A 200 -5.00 -0.34 20.39
C THR A 200 -4.75 1.14 20.66
N LEU A 201 -3.53 1.50 21.04
CA LEU A 201 -3.14 2.90 21.16
C LEU A 201 -2.98 3.51 19.76
N PRO A 202 -3.74 4.56 19.41
CA PRO A 202 -3.54 5.24 18.15
C PRO A 202 -2.30 6.14 18.22
N LEU A 203 -1.34 5.88 17.32
CA LEU A 203 -0.21 6.77 17.05
C LEU A 203 -0.54 7.60 15.82
N VAL A 204 -0.45 8.91 15.93
CA VAL A 204 -0.64 9.82 14.80
C VAL A 204 0.68 10.42 14.40
N HIS A 205 1.16 10.06 13.23
CA HIS A 205 2.36 10.61 12.62
C HIS A 205 1.98 11.67 11.59
N ARG A 206 2.63 12.81 11.64
CA ARG A 206 2.56 13.85 10.61
C ARG A 206 3.95 14.10 10.07
N LEU A 207 4.09 13.92 8.76
CA LEU A 207 5.34 14.14 8.05
C LEU A 207 5.15 15.28 7.07
N GLN A 208 6.18 16.11 6.93
CA GLN A 208 6.22 17.16 5.93
C GLN A 208 7.59 17.13 5.27
N SER A 209 7.63 17.33 3.97
CA SER A 209 8.88 17.42 3.21
C SER A 209 8.88 18.66 2.34
N LEU A 210 10.04 19.28 2.26
CA LEU A 210 10.37 20.28 1.25
C LEU A 210 11.54 19.76 0.45
N ARG A 211 11.41 19.77 -0.88
CA ARG A 211 12.47 19.27 -1.78
C ARG A 211 12.76 20.25 -2.91
N ILE A 212 14.02 20.32 -3.26
CA ILE A 212 14.54 21.13 -4.36
C ILE A 212 15.42 20.23 -5.21
N GLU A 213 15.22 20.28 -6.50
CA GLU A 213 16.04 19.62 -7.51
C GLU A 213 16.51 20.66 -8.52
N MET A 214 17.79 20.61 -8.86
CA MET A 214 18.39 21.46 -9.90
C MET A 214 19.16 20.59 -10.86
N ILE A 215 18.83 20.71 -12.14
CA ILE A 215 19.46 19.97 -13.22
C ILE A 215 20.19 20.97 -14.13
N LYS A 216 21.51 20.86 -14.19
CA LYS A 216 22.37 21.64 -15.09
C LYS A 216 23.26 20.69 -15.89
N SER A 217 23.77 21.18 -17.00
CA SER A 217 24.58 20.39 -17.96
C SER A 217 25.75 19.60 -17.36
N ARG A 218 26.25 19.98 -16.19
CA ARG A 218 27.42 19.36 -15.55
C ARG A 218 27.16 18.75 -14.19
N PHE A 219 26.01 19.01 -13.57
CA PHE A 219 25.66 18.46 -12.26
C PHE A 219 24.17 18.45 -12.01
N ASP A 220 23.72 17.45 -11.30
CA ASP A 220 22.39 17.34 -10.72
C ASP A 220 22.52 17.46 -9.21
N THR A 221 21.64 18.26 -8.63
CA THR A 221 21.58 18.43 -7.17
C THR A 221 20.18 18.19 -6.70
N TYR A 222 20.03 17.36 -5.69
CA TYR A 222 18.78 17.09 -5.00
C TYR A 222 18.96 17.31 -3.50
N LEU A 223 18.05 18.08 -2.92
CA LEU A 223 17.97 18.31 -1.48
C LEU A 223 16.54 18.07 -1.04
N GLU A 224 16.36 17.25 -0.03
CA GLU A 224 15.08 17.01 0.62
C GLU A 224 15.23 17.13 2.14
N TYR A 225 14.37 17.93 2.75
CA TYR A 225 14.29 18.10 4.19
C TYR A 225 12.94 17.57 4.67
N VAL A 226 12.96 16.66 5.65
CA VAL A 226 11.76 16.01 6.19
C VAL A 226 11.64 16.27 7.68
N THR A 227 10.44 16.64 8.12
CA THR A 227 10.10 16.70 9.54
C THR A 227 9.03 15.67 9.85
N LYS A 228 9.15 15.02 11.02
CA LYS A 228 8.15 14.07 11.55
C LYS A 228 7.75 14.50 12.94
N THR A 229 6.45 14.60 13.17
CA THR A 229 5.85 14.78 14.49
C THR A 229 4.99 13.56 14.81
N THR A 230 5.17 13.00 16.00
CA THR A 230 4.37 11.87 16.48
C THR A 230 3.59 12.28 17.71
N HIS A 231 2.29 12.02 17.69
CA HIS A 231 1.40 12.21 18.84
C HIS A 231 0.92 10.83 19.30
N GLU A 232 1.19 10.53 20.56
CA GLU A 232 0.73 9.34 21.24
C GLU A 232 -0.44 9.72 22.14
N SER A 233 -1.57 9.01 22.02
CA SER A 233 -2.65 9.14 23.00
C SER A 233 -2.54 7.99 23.98
N TYR A 234 -2.14 8.29 25.22
CA TYR A 234 -2.16 7.33 26.30
C TYR A 234 -3.55 7.34 26.96
N GLN A 235 -4.21 6.18 27.00
CA GLN A 235 -5.26 5.96 27.98
C GLN A 235 -4.58 5.40 29.23
N SER A 236 -4.40 6.21 30.27
CA SER A 236 -3.98 5.70 31.55
C SER A 236 -5.11 4.87 32.13
N VAL A 237 -4.93 3.56 32.25
CA VAL A 237 -5.81 2.73 33.08
C VAL A 237 -5.45 2.99 34.52
N ASP A 238 -6.34 3.63 35.20
CA ASP A 238 -6.16 3.92 36.61
C ASP A 238 -6.38 2.67 37.48
N PHE A 239 -5.33 2.10 38.02
CA PHE A 239 -5.38 0.96 38.92
C PHE A 239 -6.04 1.27 40.28
N PHE A 240 -6.24 2.55 40.59
CA PHE A 240 -6.78 3.00 41.89
C PHE A 240 -7.97 3.96 41.77
N GLY A 241 -8.59 4.12 40.61
CA GLY A 241 -9.76 4.99 40.44
C GLY A 241 -9.43 6.50 40.38
N THR A 242 -8.16 6.88 40.29
CA THR A 242 -7.72 8.29 40.19
C THR A 242 -7.11 8.53 38.81
N GLY A 243 -7.94 8.91 37.82
CA GLY A 243 -7.52 9.08 36.43
C GLY A 243 -6.55 10.25 36.23
N PHE A 244 -5.35 9.96 35.78
CA PHE A 244 -4.45 10.97 35.23
C PHE A 244 -4.51 10.97 33.71
N THR A 245 -5.12 11.99 33.14
CA THR A 245 -5.01 12.28 31.70
C THR A 245 -3.83 13.20 31.47
N ARG A 246 -2.80 12.75 30.80
CA ARG A 246 -1.74 13.60 30.27
C ARG A 246 -2.03 13.85 28.79
N LYS A 247 -2.25 15.11 28.44
CA LYS A 247 -2.36 15.58 27.05
C LYS A 247 -0.99 15.79 26.45
#